data_57adcbe88c4e1de6f82f523a9284f418
#
_entry.id   57adcbe88c4e1de6f82f523a9284f418
#
_cell.length_a   1.000
_cell.length_b   1.000
_cell.length_c   1.000
_cell.angle_alpha   90.00
_cell.angle_beta   90.00
_cell.angle_gamma   90.00
#
_symmetry.space_group_name_H-M   'P 1'
#
loop_
_entity.id
_entity.type
_entity.pdbx_description
1 polymer ?
#
loop_
_entity_poly.entity_id
_entity_poly.type
_entity_poly.pdbx_seq_one_letter_code
_entity_poly.pdbx_strand_id
1 'polypeptide(L)'
;MTNTSTPPHLNWRDSFQVKSFRYQWPADLATSWAFEMETILLGWYILSTSGSVLMLVVYGSLQYLGSLLSPVFGVVCDRMGYRRMLWSTRAIYALLAFGIMLLSYFEALTPERVLILAAIVGIIRPSDQMMRNALIARTLPAAQLMGALGISRMTSESARIAGALAGAGIVAVLGMTSAYAVVTLLYVISFWLSRGVDDVQPSPNATALASPLQDLKSAFTYVWHKPILMGAMAVAFLVNLLAFPFALGLLPYAAKNIFLTNQTGLGFLGASFAFGGLLASLTLSSHKFKLRASQTMIIASAAWFALDLVFAFTSNLYMGMLVLMLAGFVQSLCMTPLAAVMLRATDPAFHGRVMGMRMLAIWGLPIGLLASGPLVESIGYVATAWVYSALGLILTLAIALYWRNALWDKHSVANNAL
;
A
#
# COMPACT_ATOMS: atom_id res chain seq x y z
N MET A 1 3.54 2.45 -50.83
CA MET A 1 3.73 1.22 -50.04
C MET A 1 4.11 1.65 -48.63
N THR A 2 3.11 1.88 -47.77
CA THR A 2 3.32 2.25 -46.37
C THR A 2 3.54 0.97 -45.58
N ASN A 3 4.78 0.78 -45.14
CA ASN A 3 5.18 -0.34 -44.28
C ASN A 3 4.51 -0.17 -42.92
N THR A 4 3.35 -0.79 -42.72
CA THR A 4 2.74 -0.92 -41.39
C THR A 4 3.51 -2.01 -40.65
N SER A 5 4.66 -1.63 -40.05
CA SER A 5 5.34 -2.45 -39.07
C SER A 5 4.41 -2.59 -37.86
N THR A 6 3.83 -3.76 -37.68
CA THR A 6 3.19 -4.17 -36.42
C THR A 6 4.11 -3.77 -35.26
N PRO A 7 3.61 -3.08 -34.24
CA PRO A 7 4.45 -2.75 -33.09
C PRO A 7 5.01 -4.06 -32.51
N PRO A 8 6.31 -4.13 -32.21
CA PRO A 8 6.92 -5.33 -31.67
C PRO A 8 6.16 -5.77 -30.41
N HIS A 9 5.81 -7.05 -30.33
CA HIS A 9 5.24 -7.66 -29.13
C HIS A 9 6.27 -7.52 -28.00
N LEU A 10 6.14 -6.46 -27.21
CA LEU A 10 7.03 -6.19 -26.08
C LEU A 10 6.85 -7.29 -25.05
N ASN A 11 7.88 -8.08 -24.87
CA ASN A 11 7.91 -9.12 -23.88
C ASN A 11 8.26 -8.47 -22.52
N TRP A 12 7.60 -8.86 -21.44
CA TRP A 12 7.92 -8.40 -20.06
C TRP A 12 9.40 -8.57 -19.72
N ARG A 13 10.09 -9.54 -20.35
CA ARG A 13 11.53 -9.81 -20.20
C ARG A 13 12.42 -8.70 -20.75
N ASP A 14 11.93 -7.89 -21.66
CA ASP A 14 12.74 -6.85 -22.31
C ASP A 14 13.18 -5.77 -21.31
N SER A 15 12.39 -5.53 -20.27
CA SER A 15 12.77 -4.62 -19.16
C SER A 15 14.06 -5.06 -18.46
N PHE A 16 14.35 -6.37 -18.41
CA PHE A 16 15.57 -6.91 -17.78
C PHE A 16 16.83 -6.77 -18.68
N GLN A 17 16.70 -6.34 -19.92
CA GLN A 17 17.84 -6.00 -20.77
C GLN A 17 18.48 -4.69 -20.31
N VAL A 18 17.73 -3.81 -19.64
CA VAL A 18 18.24 -2.56 -19.09
C VAL A 18 18.99 -2.84 -17.79
N LYS A 19 20.29 -2.50 -17.76
CA LYS A 19 21.18 -2.74 -16.60
C LYS A 19 20.58 -2.20 -15.30
N SER A 20 20.09 -0.98 -15.31
CA SER A 20 19.50 -0.32 -14.14
C SER A 20 18.36 -1.14 -13.54
N PHE A 21 17.44 -1.66 -14.38
CA PHE A 21 16.31 -2.46 -13.93
C PHE A 21 16.73 -3.83 -13.37
N ARG A 22 17.79 -4.45 -13.91
CA ARG A 22 18.35 -5.71 -13.37
C ARG A 22 18.85 -5.58 -11.93
N TYR A 23 19.34 -4.40 -11.55
CA TYR A 23 19.77 -4.14 -10.18
C TYR A 23 18.62 -3.63 -9.31
N GLN A 24 17.78 -2.78 -9.86
CA GLN A 24 16.67 -2.18 -9.13
C GLN A 24 15.63 -3.22 -8.71
N TRP A 25 15.19 -4.08 -9.63
CA TRP A 25 14.12 -5.04 -9.35
C TRP A 25 14.42 -6.00 -8.19
N PRO A 26 15.57 -6.72 -8.11
CA PRO A 26 15.85 -7.58 -6.97
C PRO A 26 16.09 -6.80 -5.68
N ALA A 27 16.60 -5.57 -5.78
CA ALA A 27 16.70 -4.67 -4.64
C ALA A 27 15.32 -4.29 -4.09
N ASP A 28 14.37 -3.98 -4.97
CA ASP A 28 12.99 -3.66 -4.62
C ASP A 28 12.26 -4.88 -4.04
N LEU A 29 12.53 -6.08 -4.57
CA LEU A 29 12.00 -7.34 -4.05
C LEU A 29 12.48 -7.58 -2.61
N ALA A 30 13.80 -7.49 -2.37
CA ALA A 30 14.37 -7.67 -1.04
C ALA A 30 13.82 -6.66 -0.02
N THR A 31 13.73 -5.38 -0.40
CA THR A 31 13.13 -4.34 0.48
C THR A 31 11.66 -4.64 0.76
N SER A 32 10.89 -5.04 -0.24
CA SER A 32 9.46 -5.32 -0.06
C SER A 32 9.22 -6.53 0.85
N TRP A 33 10.04 -7.58 0.72
CA TRP A 33 9.98 -8.74 1.62
C TRP A 33 10.33 -8.37 3.05
N ALA A 34 11.46 -7.68 3.24
CA ALA A 34 11.88 -7.21 4.57
C ALA A 34 10.79 -6.39 5.24
N PHE A 35 10.17 -5.48 4.48
CA PHE A 35 9.13 -4.60 4.97
C PHE A 35 7.86 -5.33 5.40
N GLU A 36 7.37 -6.28 4.60
CA GLU A 36 6.16 -7.04 4.93
C GLU A 36 6.41 -7.99 6.12
N MET A 37 7.62 -8.58 6.22
CA MET A 37 8.05 -9.33 7.40
C MET A 37 8.02 -8.43 8.64
N GLU A 38 8.66 -7.27 8.59
CA GLU A 38 8.77 -6.32 9.70
C GLU A 38 7.37 -5.86 10.18
N THR A 39 6.46 -5.59 9.27
CA THR A 39 5.09 -5.17 9.59
C THR A 39 4.36 -6.21 10.44
N ILE A 40 4.44 -7.49 10.06
CA ILE A 40 3.82 -8.60 10.78
C ILE A 40 4.51 -8.84 12.14
N LEU A 41 5.85 -8.85 12.15
CA LEU A 41 6.67 -9.12 13.32
C LEU A 41 6.43 -8.08 14.43
N LEU A 42 6.54 -6.80 14.09
CA LEU A 42 6.42 -5.72 15.07
C LEU A 42 4.97 -5.52 15.53
N GLY A 43 4.00 -5.65 14.64
CA GLY A 43 2.59 -5.60 15.04
C GLY A 43 2.24 -6.68 16.06
N TRP A 44 2.70 -7.90 15.82
CA TRP A 44 2.54 -9.00 16.79
C TRP A 44 3.30 -8.76 18.09
N TYR A 45 4.56 -8.34 17.99
CA TYR A 45 5.41 -8.08 19.16
C TYR A 45 4.78 -7.02 20.08
N ILE A 46 4.37 -5.89 19.54
CA ILE A 46 3.74 -4.81 20.31
C ILE A 46 2.52 -5.32 21.05
N LEU A 47 1.61 -6.00 20.34
CA LEU A 47 0.38 -6.50 20.97
C LEU A 47 0.65 -7.61 21.99
N SER A 48 1.60 -8.52 21.70
CA SER A 48 1.89 -9.63 22.62
C SER A 48 2.59 -9.18 23.90
N THR A 49 3.44 -8.16 23.80
CA THR A 49 4.25 -7.67 24.93
C THR A 49 3.50 -6.62 25.77
N SER A 50 2.84 -5.64 25.10
CA SER A 50 2.13 -4.58 25.81
C SER A 50 0.69 -4.94 26.22
N GLY A 51 0.05 -5.87 25.48
CA GLY A 51 -1.38 -6.15 25.61
C GLY A 51 -2.29 -5.01 25.13
N SER A 52 -1.73 -3.86 24.71
CA SER A 52 -2.47 -2.64 24.39
C SER A 52 -2.84 -2.58 22.91
N VAL A 53 -4.14 -2.49 22.65
CA VAL A 53 -4.68 -2.23 21.29
C VAL A 53 -4.27 -0.83 20.84
N LEU A 54 -4.24 0.14 21.77
CA LEU A 54 -3.84 1.51 21.45
C LEU A 54 -2.40 1.55 20.91
N MET A 55 -1.45 0.85 21.54
CA MET A 55 -0.07 0.79 21.04
C MET A 55 0.01 0.14 19.65
N LEU A 56 -0.81 -0.88 19.40
CA LEU A 56 -0.88 -1.53 18.07
C LEU A 56 -1.37 -0.56 16.98
N VAL A 57 -2.46 0.17 17.24
CA VAL A 57 -3.00 1.10 16.24
C VAL A 57 -2.12 2.34 16.06
N VAL A 58 -1.42 2.78 17.10
CA VAL A 58 -0.38 3.82 17.01
C VAL A 58 0.76 3.32 16.11
N TYR A 59 1.27 2.11 16.32
CA TYR A 59 2.29 1.50 15.45
C TYR A 59 1.84 1.50 13.98
N GLY A 60 0.64 0.99 13.71
CA GLY A 60 0.09 0.98 12.35
C GLY A 60 -0.02 2.38 11.72
N SER A 61 -0.39 3.38 12.52
CA SER A 61 -0.54 4.77 12.09
C SER A 61 0.80 5.45 11.80
N LEU A 62 1.82 5.17 12.61
CA LEU A 62 3.17 5.73 12.45
C LEU A 62 3.81 5.38 11.10
N GLN A 63 3.45 4.24 10.51
CA GLN A 63 3.96 3.82 9.20
C GLN A 63 3.59 4.76 8.04
N TYR A 64 2.61 5.66 8.24
CA TYR A 64 2.11 6.59 7.22
C TYR A 64 2.54 8.05 7.44
N LEU A 65 3.32 8.36 8.49
CA LEU A 65 3.73 9.73 8.84
C LEU A 65 4.40 10.47 7.67
N GLY A 66 5.29 9.81 6.97
CA GLY A 66 6.05 10.42 5.88
C GLY A 66 5.25 10.76 4.64
N SER A 67 4.00 10.27 4.51
CA SER A 67 3.17 10.62 3.36
C SER A 67 2.79 12.12 3.37
N LEU A 68 2.76 12.79 4.52
CA LEU A 68 2.64 14.25 4.62
C LEU A 68 3.90 14.97 4.11
N LEU A 69 5.06 14.34 4.25
CA LEU A 69 6.34 14.90 3.85
C LEU A 69 6.72 14.55 2.40
N SER A 70 5.84 13.85 1.67
CA SER A 70 6.11 13.44 0.28
C SER A 70 6.55 14.58 -0.64
N PRO A 71 5.98 15.82 -0.56
CA PRO A 71 6.45 16.94 -1.38
C PRO A 71 7.89 17.35 -1.04
N VAL A 72 8.26 17.29 0.25
CA VAL A 72 9.62 17.61 0.71
C VAL A 72 10.62 16.60 0.17
N PHE A 73 10.27 15.30 0.21
CA PHE A 73 11.11 14.25 -0.37
C PHE A 73 11.30 14.41 -1.88
N GLY A 74 10.28 14.89 -2.61
CA GLY A 74 10.42 15.23 -4.03
C GLY A 74 11.53 16.24 -4.27
N VAL A 75 11.53 17.34 -3.52
CA VAL A 75 12.56 18.39 -3.61
C VAL A 75 13.94 17.86 -3.23
N VAL A 76 14.03 17.05 -2.18
CA VAL A 76 15.29 16.44 -1.75
C VAL A 76 15.82 15.49 -2.82
N CYS A 77 14.98 14.66 -3.42
CA CYS A 77 15.34 13.76 -4.52
C CYS A 77 15.85 14.52 -5.74
N ASP A 78 15.22 15.64 -6.09
CA ASP A 78 15.65 16.48 -7.22
C ASP A 78 17.02 17.15 -6.97
N ARG A 79 17.38 17.43 -5.70
CA ARG A 79 18.68 18.01 -5.34
C ARG A 79 19.79 16.98 -5.16
N MET A 80 19.50 15.86 -4.48
CA MET A 80 20.49 14.85 -4.15
C MET A 80 20.69 13.80 -5.26
N GLY A 81 19.72 13.68 -6.17
CA GLY A 81 19.62 12.58 -7.15
C GLY A 81 18.91 11.36 -6.62
N TYR A 82 18.07 10.76 -7.47
CA TYR A 82 17.19 9.65 -7.09
C TYR A 82 17.96 8.40 -6.63
N ARG A 83 19.09 8.10 -7.26
CA ARG A 83 19.96 6.98 -6.88
C ARG A 83 20.55 7.15 -5.48
N ARG A 84 21.12 8.32 -5.18
CA ARG A 84 21.75 8.60 -3.87
C ARG A 84 20.70 8.51 -2.76
N MET A 85 19.55 9.10 -3.00
CA MET A 85 18.44 9.04 -2.05
C MET A 85 17.96 7.61 -1.84
N LEU A 86 17.83 6.79 -2.90
CA LEU A 86 17.39 5.41 -2.80
C LEU A 86 18.33 4.55 -1.95
N TRP A 87 19.64 4.58 -2.20
CA TRP A 87 20.55 3.76 -1.40
C TRP A 87 20.75 4.31 0.02
N SER A 88 20.64 5.63 0.25
CA SER A 88 20.71 6.19 1.61
C SER A 88 19.50 5.79 2.46
N THR A 89 18.28 5.79 1.90
CA THR A 89 17.10 5.29 2.61
C THR A 89 17.21 3.81 2.95
N ARG A 90 17.75 2.99 2.05
CA ARG A 90 17.97 1.56 2.29
C ARG A 90 19.08 1.29 3.30
N ALA A 91 20.10 2.13 3.35
CA ALA A 91 21.10 2.09 4.42
C ALA A 91 20.47 2.37 5.78
N ILE A 92 19.58 3.37 5.85
CA ILE A 92 18.84 3.68 7.09
C ILE A 92 17.96 2.50 7.51
N TYR A 93 17.22 1.87 6.57
CA TYR A 93 16.43 0.67 6.90
C TYR A 93 17.31 -0.47 7.43
N ALA A 94 18.46 -0.73 6.80
CA ALA A 94 19.38 -1.76 7.28
C ALA A 94 19.91 -1.46 8.69
N LEU A 95 20.26 -0.19 8.97
CA LEU A 95 20.73 0.24 10.29
C LEU A 95 19.64 0.13 11.36
N LEU A 96 18.40 0.54 11.05
CA LEU A 96 17.28 0.44 11.98
C LEU A 96 16.91 -1.02 12.26
N ALA A 97 16.83 -1.86 11.23
CA ALA A 97 16.59 -3.30 11.39
C ALA A 97 17.70 -3.98 12.18
N PHE A 98 18.96 -3.64 11.93
CA PHE A 98 20.09 -4.10 12.73
C PHE A 98 20.00 -3.64 14.18
N GLY A 99 19.57 -2.40 14.42
CA GLY A 99 19.31 -1.89 15.77
C GLY A 99 18.24 -2.69 16.51
N ILE A 100 17.12 -3.03 15.84
CA ILE A 100 16.07 -3.89 16.42
C ILE A 100 16.62 -5.30 16.69
N MET A 101 17.43 -5.86 15.79
CA MET A 101 18.08 -7.15 15.98
C MET A 101 18.94 -7.14 17.24
N LEU A 102 19.79 -6.12 17.43
CA LEU A 102 20.64 -6.00 18.62
C LEU A 102 19.81 -5.81 19.90
N LEU A 103 18.79 -4.95 19.88
CA LEU A 103 17.89 -4.75 21.00
C LEU A 103 17.18 -6.05 21.39
N SER A 104 16.78 -6.86 20.40
CA SER A 104 16.19 -8.17 20.63
C SER A 104 17.21 -9.17 21.19
N TYR A 105 18.44 -9.17 20.68
CA TYR A 105 19.52 -10.06 21.13
C TYR A 105 19.90 -9.81 22.59
N PHE A 106 19.96 -8.53 23.01
CA PHE A 106 20.27 -8.13 24.39
C PHE A 106 19.04 -8.09 25.30
N GLU A 107 17.90 -8.63 24.86
CA GLU A 107 16.63 -8.60 25.60
C GLU A 107 16.18 -7.18 26.03
N ALA A 108 16.67 -6.18 25.31
CA ALA A 108 16.41 -4.76 25.59
C ALA A 108 15.32 -4.17 24.69
N LEU A 109 14.64 -4.97 23.86
CA LEU A 109 13.55 -4.52 23.02
C LEU A 109 12.32 -4.22 23.87
N THR A 110 11.74 -3.02 23.70
CA THR A 110 10.49 -2.62 24.36
C THR A 110 9.51 -2.07 23.33
N PRO A 111 8.18 -2.12 23.61
CA PRO A 111 7.18 -1.57 22.70
C PRO A 111 7.43 -0.09 22.34
N GLU A 112 7.86 0.73 23.30
CA GLU A 112 8.12 2.16 23.10
C GLU A 112 9.30 2.37 22.14
N ARG A 113 10.38 1.58 22.28
CA ARG A 113 11.52 1.63 21.36
C ARG A 113 11.12 1.23 19.94
N VAL A 114 10.25 0.22 19.83
CA VAL A 114 9.68 -0.18 18.53
C VAL A 114 8.86 0.95 17.92
N LEU A 115 8.03 1.65 18.69
CA LEU A 115 7.25 2.79 18.19
C LEU A 115 8.14 3.93 17.68
N ILE A 116 9.23 4.24 18.40
CA ILE A 116 10.20 5.27 17.95
C ILE A 116 10.86 4.86 16.62
N LEU A 117 11.32 3.62 16.51
CA LEU A 117 11.94 3.11 15.30
C LEU A 117 10.95 3.04 14.13
N ALA A 118 9.71 2.60 14.40
CA ALA A 118 8.63 2.60 13.43
C ALA A 118 8.26 4.00 12.93
N ALA A 119 8.30 5.02 13.80
CA ALA A 119 8.08 6.41 13.40
C ALA A 119 9.17 6.89 12.42
N ILE A 120 10.44 6.57 12.68
CA ILE A 120 11.56 6.93 11.80
C ILE A 120 11.40 6.24 10.43
N VAL A 121 11.13 4.93 10.43
CA VAL A 121 10.85 4.18 9.19
C VAL A 121 9.64 4.77 8.44
N GLY A 122 8.55 5.06 9.18
CA GLY A 122 7.31 5.59 8.61
C GLY A 122 7.47 6.97 7.98
N ILE A 123 8.38 7.81 8.48
CA ILE A 123 8.73 9.09 7.85
C ILE A 123 9.39 8.86 6.48
N ILE A 124 10.29 7.90 6.37
CA ILE A 124 11.13 7.69 5.20
C ILE A 124 10.44 6.84 4.12
N ARG A 125 9.56 5.91 4.53
CA ARG A 125 8.92 4.90 3.65
C ARG A 125 8.25 5.44 2.38
N PRO A 126 7.45 6.52 2.40
CA PRO A 126 6.81 7.02 1.19
C PRO A 126 7.80 7.52 0.15
N SER A 127 8.98 7.98 0.58
CA SER A 127 10.04 8.41 -0.34
C SER A 127 10.62 7.24 -1.14
N ASP A 128 10.79 6.06 -0.53
CA ASP A 128 11.29 4.85 -1.22
C ASP A 128 10.36 4.45 -2.38
N GLN A 129 9.06 4.40 -2.15
CA GLN A 129 8.09 4.06 -3.20
C GLN A 129 8.08 5.07 -4.34
N MET A 130 8.19 6.37 -4.02
CA MET A 130 8.27 7.43 -5.03
C MET A 130 9.54 7.31 -5.86
N MET A 131 10.69 7.05 -5.22
CA MET A 131 11.96 6.88 -5.90
C MET A 131 11.99 5.66 -6.82
N ARG A 132 11.44 4.52 -6.39
CA ARG A 132 11.31 3.31 -7.21
C ARG A 132 10.57 3.61 -8.52
N ASN A 133 9.40 4.22 -8.42
CA ASN A 133 8.58 4.55 -9.58
C ASN A 133 9.26 5.58 -10.49
N ALA A 134 9.89 6.60 -9.91
CA ALA A 134 10.61 7.63 -10.67
C ALA A 134 11.84 7.06 -11.41
N LEU A 135 12.59 6.15 -10.79
CA LEU A 135 13.73 5.49 -11.43
C LEU A 135 13.28 4.58 -12.57
N ILE A 136 12.22 3.78 -12.39
CA ILE A 136 11.62 2.98 -13.46
C ILE A 136 11.26 3.87 -14.65
N ALA A 137 10.57 5.00 -14.38
CA ALA A 137 10.13 5.92 -15.42
C ALA A 137 11.28 6.63 -16.16
N ARG A 138 12.42 6.83 -15.51
CA ARG A 138 13.57 7.57 -16.06
C ARG A 138 14.63 6.66 -16.70
N THR A 139 14.71 5.40 -16.27
CA THR A 139 15.75 4.47 -16.75
C THR A 139 15.29 3.57 -17.88
N LEU A 140 13.98 3.37 -18.04
CA LEU A 140 13.40 2.49 -19.04
C LEU A 140 12.84 3.26 -20.23
N PRO A 141 12.94 2.71 -21.45
CA PRO A 141 12.23 3.25 -22.62
C PRO A 141 10.72 3.27 -22.38
N ALA A 142 10.03 4.28 -22.94
CA ALA A 142 8.57 4.45 -22.79
C ALA A 142 7.77 3.19 -23.16
N ALA A 143 8.22 2.45 -24.17
CA ALA A 143 7.60 1.20 -24.59
C ALA A 143 7.63 0.09 -23.54
N GLN A 144 8.66 0.05 -22.67
CA GLN A 144 8.83 -0.98 -21.63
C GLN A 144 8.25 -0.57 -20.27
N LEU A 145 7.86 0.69 -20.12
CA LEU A 145 7.46 1.28 -18.83
C LEU A 145 6.26 0.55 -18.21
N MET A 146 5.23 0.26 -19.01
CA MET A 146 4.02 -0.43 -18.51
C MET A 146 4.34 -1.86 -18.04
N GLY A 147 5.21 -2.58 -18.75
CA GLY A 147 5.66 -3.90 -18.34
C GLY A 147 6.44 -3.87 -17.05
N ALA A 148 7.37 -2.93 -16.88
CA ALA A 148 8.17 -2.78 -15.67
C ALA A 148 7.34 -2.37 -14.44
N LEU A 149 6.38 -1.47 -14.62
CA LEU A 149 5.43 -1.10 -13.54
C LEU A 149 4.54 -2.28 -13.16
N GLY A 150 4.11 -3.10 -14.14
CA GLY A 150 3.40 -4.34 -13.89
C GLY A 150 4.22 -5.33 -13.05
N ILE A 151 5.50 -5.55 -13.41
CA ILE A 151 6.42 -6.39 -12.65
C ILE A 151 6.60 -5.83 -11.22
N SER A 152 6.81 -4.53 -11.08
CA SER A 152 6.95 -3.88 -9.77
C SER A 152 5.70 -4.09 -8.90
N ARG A 153 4.51 -4.01 -9.49
CA ARG A 153 3.26 -4.28 -8.79
C ARG A 153 3.14 -5.74 -8.34
N MET A 154 3.42 -6.69 -9.24
CA MET A 154 3.43 -8.12 -8.92
C MET A 154 4.45 -8.43 -7.81
N THR A 155 5.63 -7.79 -7.84
CA THR A 155 6.65 -7.90 -6.80
C THR A 155 6.10 -7.50 -5.43
N SER A 156 5.40 -6.36 -5.34
CA SER A 156 4.81 -5.89 -4.08
C SER A 156 3.72 -6.83 -3.57
N GLU A 157 2.85 -7.34 -4.44
CA GLU A 157 1.80 -8.29 -4.02
C GLU A 157 2.38 -9.66 -3.60
N SER A 158 3.38 -10.18 -4.33
CA SER A 158 4.06 -11.41 -3.97
C SER A 158 4.87 -11.27 -2.66
N ALA A 159 5.48 -10.11 -2.45
CA ALA A 159 6.21 -9.81 -1.23
C ALA A 159 5.29 -9.80 0.00
N ARG A 160 4.06 -9.30 -0.16
CA ARG A 160 3.06 -9.30 0.91
C ARG A 160 2.71 -10.72 1.35
N ILE A 161 2.53 -11.65 0.40
CA ILE A 161 2.25 -13.06 0.71
C ILE A 161 3.48 -13.72 1.35
N ALA A 162 4.62 -13.68 0.64
CA ALA A 162 5.84 -14.36 1.07
C ALA A 162 6.42 -13.76 2.35
N GLY A 163 6.41 -12.43 2.49
CA GLY A 163 6.88 -11.73 3.68
C GLY A 163 6.04 -12.05 4.91
N ALA A 164 4.71 -12.06 4.79
CA ALA A 164 3.84 -12.43 5.89
C ALA A 164 4.09 -13.87 6.36
N LEU A 165 4.19 -14.83 5.44
CA LEU A 165 4.41 -16.24 5.78
C LEU A 165 5.84 -16.48 6.30
N ALA A 166 6.85 -15.94 5.64
CA ALA A 166 8.25 -16.11 6.05
C ALA A 166 8.52 -15.43 7.39
N GLY A 167 8.04 -14.19 7.58
CA GLY A 167 8.21 -13.46 8.83
C GLY A 167 7.58 -14.20 10.01
N ALA A 168 6.32 -14.58 9.86
CA ALA A 168 5.60 -15.32 10.88
C ALA A 168 6.23 -16.68 11.17
N GLY A 169 6.65 -17.43 10.13
CA GLY A 169 7.28 -18.74 10.28
C GLY A 169 8.64 -18.67 10.95
N ILE A 170 9.50 -17.73 10.56
CA ILE A 170 10.84 -17.58 11.13
C ILE A 170 10.75 -17.20 12.62
N VAL A 171 9.89 -16.25 12.98
CA VAL A 171 9.77 -15.84 14.39
C VAL A 171 9.19 -16.96 15.26
N ALA A 172 8.26 -17.74 14.72
CA ALA A 172 7.66 -18.86 15.46
C ALA A 172 8.66 -19.97 15.81
N VAL A 173 9.66 -20.20 14.94
CA VAL A 173 10.64 -21.31 15.10
C VAL A 173 11.95 -20.81 15.69
N LEU A 174 12.46 -19.67 15.26
CA LEU A 174 13.80 -19.17 15.55
C LEU A 174 13.83 -17.91 16.42
N GLY A 175 12.67 -17.37 16.75
CA GLY A 175 12.54 -16.19 17.58
C GLY A 175 12.79 -14.87 16.83
N MET A 176 12.62 -13.76 17.58
CA MET A 176 12.63 -12.39 17.04
C MET A 176 14.00 -11.98 16.51
N THR A 177 15.09 -12.31 17.21
CA THR A 177 16.46 -11.97 16.82
C THR A 177 16.83 -12.56 15.47
N SER A 178 16.52 -13.85 15.25
CA SER A 178 16.80 -14.54 13.98
C SER A 178 15.93 -13.99 12.84
N ALA A 179 14.68 -13.66 13.10
CA ALA A 179 13.82 -13.02 12.13
C ALA A 179 14.36 -11.66 11.69
N TYR A 180 14.85 -10.84 12.65
CA TYR A 180 15.48 -9.56 12.33
C TYR A 180 16.87 -9.67 11.71
N ALA A 181 17.61 -10.77 11.92
CA ALA A 181 18.82 -11.05 11.16
C ALA A 181 18.50 -11.22 9.67
N VAL A 182 17.41 -11.94 9.32
CA VAL A 182 16.96 -12.09 7.94
C VAL A 182 16.47 -10.74 7.36
N VAL A 183 15.66 -9.98 8.10
CA VAL A 183 15.19 -8.65 7.68
C VAL A 183 16.39 -7.72 7.40
N THR A 184 17.36 -7.68 8.30
CA THR A 184 18.58 -6.87 8.15
C THR A 184 19.35 -7.29 6.90
N LEU A 185 19.55 -8.61 6.70
CA LEU A 185 20.22 -9.14 5.52
C LEU A 185 19.54 -8.71 4.22
N LEU A 186 18.21 -8.79 4.16
CA LEU A 186 17.43 -8.35 2.99
C LEU A 186 17.61 -6.85 2.71
N TYR A 187 17.62 -6.00 3.74
CA TYR A 187 17.89 -4.57 3.56
C TYR A 187 19.33 -4.30 3.15
N VAL A 188 20.31 -5.02 3.68
CA VAL A 188 21.72 -4.93 3.27
C VAL A 188 21.90 -5.35 1.81
N ILE A 189 21.28 -6.46 1.39
CA ILE A 189 21.28 -6.90 -0.02
C ILE A 189 20.66 -5.80 -0.90
N SER A 190 19.53 -5.26 -0.49
CA SER A 190 18.87 -4.19 -1.22
C SER A 190 19.74 -2.92 -1.34
N PHE A 191 20.42 -2.53 -0.26
CA PHE A 191 21.36 -1.42 -0.27
C PHE A 191 22.50 -1.63 -1.28
N TRP A 192 23.15 -2.79 -1.28
CA TRP A 192 24.24 -3.09 -2.20
C TRP A 192 23.77 -3.13 -3.67
N LEU A 193 22.65 -3.77 -3.94
CA LEU A 193 22.08 -3.83 -5.28
C LEU A 193 21.70 -2.44 -5.80
N SER A 194 21.17 -1.56 -4.95
CA SER A 194 20.78 -0.19 -5.32
C SER A 194 21.94 0.66 -5.84
N ARG A 195 23.19 0.31 -5.47
CA ARG A 195 24.40 0.98 -6.01
C ARG A 195 24.62 0.71 -7.49
N GLY A 196 24.10 -0.40 -8.01
CA GLY A 196 24.20 -0.77 -9.42
C GLY A 196 23.19 -0.05 -10.34
N VAL A 197 22.25 0.68 -9.77
CA VAL A 197 21.29 1.50 -10.52
C VAL A 197 21.99 2.71 -11.12
N ASP A 198 21.68 3.07 -12.36
CA ASP A 198 22.30 4.21 -13.03
C ASP A 198 21.88 5.54 -12.38
N ASP A 199 22.82 6.49 -12.32
CA ASP A 199 22.56 7.81 -11.77
C ASP A 199 21.87 8.68 -12.84
N VAL A 200 20.58 8.85 -12.70
CA VAL A 200 19.81 9.69 -13.60
C VAL A 200 19.78 11.09 -13.01
N GLN A 201 20.47 12.01 -13.67
CA GLN A 201 20.54 13.40 -13.23
C GLN A 201 19.16 14.07 -13.26
N PRO A 202 18.88 14.96 -12.32
CA PRO A 202 17.67 15.76 -12.30
C PRO A 202 17.53 16.54 -13.63
N SER A 203 16.32 16.66 -14.15
CA SER A 203 16.09 17.50 -15.32
C SER A 203 16.39 18.96 -14.96
N PRO A 204 17.16 19.70 -15.78
CA PRO A 204 17.44 21.13 -15.55
C PRO A 204 16.18 22.00 -15.42
N ASN A 205 15.06 21.55 -15.96
CA ASN A 205 13.77 22.24 -15.93
C ASN A 205 12.93 21.97 -14.66
N ALA A 206 13.45 21.21 -13.70
CA ALA A 206 12.76 20.97 -12.42
C ALA A 206 12.74 22.20 -11.48
N THR A 207 13.37 23.30 -11.87
CA THR A 207 13.51 24.51 -11.05
C THR A 207 12.31 25.45 -11.04
N ALA A 208 11.30 25.22 -11.87
CA ALA A 208 10.04 25.98 -11.82
C ALA A 208 9.01 25.25 -10.93
N LEU A 209 9.36 25.02 -9.67
CA LEU A 209 8.39 24.52 -8.70
C LEU A 209 7.44 25.66 -8.33
N ALA A 210 6.23 25.62 -8.88
CA ALA A 210 5.09 26.24 -8.23
C ALA A 210 5.09 25.77 -6.76
N SER A 211 4.75 26.66 -5.84
CA SER A 211 4.70 26.32 -4.42
C SER A 211 3.87 25.03 -4.25
N PRO A 212 4.35 23.98 -3.54
CA PRO A 212 3.59 22.73 -3.32
C PRO A 212 2.17 22.98 -2.81
N LEU A 213 1.98 24.05 -2.03
CA LEU A 213 0.67 24.49 -1.56
C LEU A 213 -0.22 25.04 -2.69
N GLN A 214 0.35 25.73 -3.69
CA GLN A 214 -0.40 26.20 -4.84
C GLN A 214 -0.82 25.05 -5.76
N ASP A 215 0.07 24.07 -5.94
CA ASP A 215 -0.24 22.86 -6.69
C ASP A 215 -1.33 22.03 -6.01
N LEU A 216 -1.28 21.90 -4.70
CA LEU A 216 -2.32 21.24 -3.91
C LEU A 216 -3.65 22.00 -3.99
N LYS A 217 -3.63 23.33 -3.85
CA LYS A 217 -4.84 24.16 -3.97
C LYS A 217 -5.45 24.06 -5.37
N SER A 218 -4.63 24.09 -6.41
CA SER A 218 -5.09 23.94 -7.80
C SER A 218 -5.69 22.57 -8.06
N ALA A 219 -5.08 21.49 -7.53
CA ALA A 219 -5.60 20.14 -7.60
C ALA A 219 -6.94 20.00 -6.86
N PHE A 220 -7.04 20.58 -5.66
CA PHE A 220 -8.28 20.56 -4.87
C PHE A 220 -9.41 21.28 -5.62
N THR A 221 -9.16 22.48 -6.14
CA THR A 221 -10.13 23.23 -6.95
C THR A 221 -10.54 22.45 -8.19
N TYR A 222 -9.59 21.83 -8.89
CA TYR A 222 -9.85 21.03 -10.08
C TYR A 222 -10.73 19.82 -9.77
N VAL A 223 -10.41 19.06 -8.71
CA VAL A 223 -11.18 17.88 -8.28
C VAL A 223 -12.56 18.28 -7.80
N TRP A 224 -12.68 19.40 -7.06
CA TRP A 224 -13.96 19.91 -6.54
C TRP A 224 -15.00 20.18 -7.63
N HIS A 225 -14.55 20.66 -8.79
CA HIS A 225 -15.43 20.96 -9.92
C HIS A 225 -15.75 19.73 -10.80
N LYS A 226 -15.14 18.56 -10.53
CA LYS A 226 -15.41 17.34 -11.28
C LYS A 226 -16.09 16.27 -10.38
N PRO A 227 -17.44 16.11 -10.46
CA PRO A 227 -18.19 15.23 -9.57
C PRO A 227 -17.66 13.78 -9.52
N ILE A 228 -17.21 13.26 -10.66
CA ILE A 228 -16.67 11.90 -10.75
C ILE A 228 -15.35 11.75 -9.96
N LEU A 229 -14.49 12.76 -9.97
CA LEU A 229 -13.26 12.78 -9.19
C LEU A 229 -13.55 12.93 -7.69
N MET A 230 -14.51 13.76 -7.33
CA MET A 230 -14.97 13.91 -5.94
C MET A 230 -15.50 12.59 -5.40
N GLY A 231 -16.38 11.91 -6.15
CA GLY A 231 -16.89 10.60 -5.76
C GLY A 231 -15.78 9.54 -5.60
N ALA A 232 -14.84 9.47 -6.54
CA ALA A 232 -13.71 8.55 -6.45
C ALA A 232 -12.79 8.88 -5.26
N MET A 233 -12.53 10.17 -4.99
CA MET A 233 -11.71 10.62 -3.86
C MET A 233 -12.39 10.32 -2.51
N ALA A 234 -13.71 10.54 -2.43
CA ALA A 234 -14.50 10.22 -1.25
C ALA A 234 -14.47 8.71 -0.94
N VAL A 235 -14.63 7.84 -1.96
CA VAL A 235 -14.47 6.39 -1.78
C VAL A 235 -13.06 6.04 -1.34
N ALA A 236 -12.02 6.62 -1.95
CA ALA A 236 -10.64 6.37 -1.57
C ALA A 236 -10.39 6.70 -0.10
N PHE A 237 -10.86 7.86 0.37
CA PHE A 237 -10.73 8.26 1.78
C PHE A 237 -11.55 7.34 2.70
N LEU A 238 -12.78 7.02 2.31
CA LEU A 238 -13.70 6.21 3.11
C LEU A 238 -13.17 4.80 3.38
N VAL A 239 -12.68 4.10 2.36
CA VAL A 239 -12.14 2.74 2.55
C VAL A 239 -10.83 2.75 3.34
N ASN A 240 -10.01 3.79 3.20
CA ASN A 240 -8.84 3.95 4.05
C ASN A 240 -9.24 4.23 5.52
N LEU A 241 -10.26 5.02 5.75
CA LEU A 241 -10.73 5.38 7.08
C LEU A 241 -11.38 4.19 7.80
N LEU A 242 -12.22 3.42 7.12
CA LEU A 242 -13.14 2.47 7.76
C LEU A 242 -12.89 0.99 7.42
N ALA A 243 -12.34 0.64 6.24
CA ALA A 243 -12.12 -0.76 5.85
C ALA A 243 -10.69 -1.25 6.17
N PHE A 244 -9.68 -0.53 5.73
CA PHE A 244 -8.27 -0.93 5.94
C PHE A 244 -7.85 -1.12 7.41
N PRO A 245 -8.39 -0.39 8.41
CA PRO A 245 -8.06 -0.65 9.81
C PRO A 245 -8.26 -2.11 10.22
N PHE A 246 -9.32 -2.77 9.77
CA PHE A 246 -9.62 -4.17 10.11
C PHE A 246 -8.79 -5.16 9.31
N ALA A 247 -8.59 -4.89 8.02
CA ALA A 247 -7.84 -5.80 7.13
C ALA A 247 -6.32 -5.79 7.39
N LEU A 248 -5.76 -4.69 7.93
CA LEU A 248 -4.32 -4.53 8.11
C LEU A 248 -3.92 -4.23 9.56
N GLY A 249 -4.45 -3.15 10.14
CA GLY A 249 -3.96 -2.63 11.41
C GLY A 249 -4.38 -3.46 12.62
N LEU A 250 -5.62 -3.91 12.66
CA LEU A 250 -6.18 -4.72 13.75
C LEU A 250 -6.03 -6.24 13.52
N LEU A 251 -5.39 -6.67 12.43
CA LEU A 251 -5.22 -8.09 12.12
C LEU A 251 -4.44 -8.85 13.21
N PRO A 252 -3.36 -8.31 13.82
CA PRO A 252 -2.71 -8.95 14.97
C PRO A 252 -3.64 -9.12 16.16
N TYR A 253 -4.53 -8.15 16.40
CA TYR A 253 -5.53 -8.24 17.47
C TYR A 253 -6.55 -9.36 17.19
N ALA A 254 -7.08 -9.42 15.97
CA ALA A 254 -8.00 -10.48 15.56
C ALA A 254 -7.34 -11.87 15.70
N ALA A 255 -6.10 -12.03 15.22
CA ALA A 255 -5.35 -13.28 15.32
C ALA A 255 -5.21 -13.74 16.77
N LYS A 256 -4.79 -12.83 17.68
CA LYS A 256 -4.51 -13.15 19.07
C LYS A 256 -5.77 -13.36 19.91
N ASN A 257 -6.75 -12.45 19.80
CA ASN A 257 -7.85 -12.36 20.74
C ASN A 257 -9.17 -12.96 20.22
N ILE A 258 -9.35 -13.05 18.89
CA ILE A 258 -10.57 -13.61 18.28
C ILE A 258 -10.32 -15.06 17.82
N PHE A 259 -9.26 -15.27 17.02
CA PHE A 259 -8.93 -16.61 16.50
C PHE A 259 -8.07 -17.42 17.45
N LEU A 260 -7.58 -16.83 18.56
CA LEU A 260 -6.74 -17.48 19.58
C LEU A 260 -5.56 -18.23 18.96
N THR A 261 -4.95 -17.65 17.93
CA THR A 261 -3.85 -18.24 17.18
C THR A 261 -2.52 -17.53 17.48
N ASN A 262 -1.45 -18.11 16.97
CA ASN A 262 -0.07 -17.58 17.12
C ASN A 262 0.36 -16.74 15.91
N GLN A 263 1.65 -16.38 15.86
CA GLN A 263 2.26 -15.63 14.76
C GLN A 263 2.03 -16.29 13.39
N THR A 264 2.11 -17.63 13.34
CA THR A 264 1.90 -18.37 12.08
C THR A 264 0.48 -18.19 11.56
N GLY A 265 -0.53 -18.24 12.45
CA GLY A 265 -1.93 -17.97 12.08
C GLY A 265 -2.12 -16.52 11.60
N LEU A 266 -1.46 -15.55 12.23
CA LEU A 266 -1.44 -14.16 11.72
C LEU A 266 -0.84 -14.09 10.31
N GLY A 267 0.26 -14.80 10.07
CA GLY A 267 0.88 -14.90 8.74
C GLY A 267 -0.07 -15.46 7.70
N PHE A 268 -0.82 -16.53 8.03
CA PHE A 268 -1.83 -17.12 7.14
C PHE A 268 -2.97 -16.15 6.84
N LEU A 269 -3.47 -15.43 7.82
CA LEU A 269 -4.52 -14.41 7.64
C LEU A 269 -4.05 -13.30 6.68
N GLY A 270 -2.85 -12.74 6.91
CA GLY A 270 -2.27 -11.70 6.04
C GLY A 270 -2.00 -12.21 4.62
N ALA A 271 -1.46 -13.43 4.48
CA ALA A 271 -1.23 -14.05 3.19
C ALA A 271 -2.53 -14.32 2.43
N SER A 272 -3.60 -14.72 3.12
CA SER A 272 -4.93 -14.94 2.51
C SER A 272 -5.48 -13.65 1.92
N PHE A 273 -5.39 -12.54 2.64
CA PHE A 273 -5.81 -11.23 2.13
C PHE A 273 -5.02 -10.83 0.87
N ALA A 274 -3.69 -10.96 0.90
CA ALA A 274 -2.83 -10.62 -0.23
C ALA A 274 -3.08 -11.57 -1.43
N PHE A 275 -3.33 -12.86 -1.19
CA PHE A 275 -3.66 -13.81 -2.23
C PHE A 275 -4.97 -13.47 -2.94
N GLY A 276 -5.99 -13.03 -2.19
CA GLY A 276 -7.22 -12.50 -2.76
C GLY A 276 -6.97 -11.31 -3.69
N GLY A 277 -6.12 -10.37 -3.29
CA GLY A 277 -5.70 -9.25 -4.11
C GLY A 277 -5.00 -9.66 -5.41
N LEU A 278 -4.15 -10.69 -5.35
CA LEU A 278 -3.50 -11.28 -6.52
C LEU A 278 -4.53 -11.89 -7.49
N LEU A 279 -5.49 -12.67 -6.99
CA LEU A 279 -6.56 -13.26 -7.81
C LEU A 279 -7.39 -12.18 -8.52
N ALA A 280 -7.72 -11.08 -7.83
CA ALA A 280 -8.44 -9.97 -8.43
C ALA A 280 -7.62 -9.29 -9.53
N SER A 281 -6.31 -9.10 -9.33
CA SER A 281 -5.43 -8.52 -10.34
C SER A 281 -5.38 -9.37 -11.61
N LEU A 282 -5.34 -10.70 -11.47
CA LEU A 282 -5.43 -11.65 -12.60
C LEU A 282 -6.80 -11.57 -13.29
N THR A 283 -7.87 -11.42 -12.54
CA THR A 283 -9.23 -11.28 -13.08
C THR A 283 -9.38 -9.99 -13.87
N LEU A 284 -8.87 -8.86 -13.34
CA LEU A 284 -8.92 -7.57 -14.00
C LEU A 284 -8.05 -7.51 -15.27
N SER A 285 -6.95 -8.27 -15.32
CA SER A 285 -6.10 -8.37 -16.52
C SER A 285 -6.73 -9.19 -17.63
N SER A 286 -7.76 -9.99 -17.34
CA SER A 286 -8.47 -10.77 -18.35
C SER A 286 -9.43 -9.86 -19.12
N HIS A 287 -9.37 -9.91 -20.48
CA HIS A 287 -10.27 -9.15 -21.36
C HIS A 287 -11.78 -9.51 -21.21
N LYS A 288 -12.12 -10.44 -20.35
CA LYS A 288 -13.51 -10.87 -20.07
C LYS A 288 -14.23 -9.99 -19.06
N PHE A 289 -13.50 -9.12 -18.32
CA PHE A 289 -14.09 -8.27 -17.32
C PHE A 289 -14.72 -7.02 -17.96
N LYS A 290 -16.05 -7.03 -18.10
CA LYS A 290 -16.82 -6.00 -18.82
C LYS A 290 -17.55 -4.97 -17.94
N LEU A 291 -17.27 -4.96 -16.62
CA LEU A 291 -17.92 -4.02 -15.73
C LEU A 291 -17.30 -2.63 -15.86
N ARG A 292 -18.13 -1.60 -15.69
CA ARG A 292 -17.70 -0.20 -15.70
C ARG A 292 -16.86 0.10 -14.47
N ALA A 293 -15.76 0.80 -14.65
CA ALA A 293 -14.80 1.08 -13.59
C ALA A 293 -15.44 1.78 -12.38
N SER A 294 -16.30 2.79 -12.60
CA SER A 294 -16.96 3.52 -11.52
C SER A 294 -17.98 2.67 -10.75
N GLN A 295 -18.73 1.82 -11.44
CA GLN A 295 -19.68 0.90 -10.81
C GLN A 295 -18.96 -0.18 -10.00
N THR A 296 -17.91 -0.76 -10.59
CA THR A 296 -17.07 -1.78 -9.92
C THR A 296 -16.48 -1.23 -8.61
N MET A 297 -15.95 0.00 -8.64
CA MET A 297 -15.42 0.68 -7.47
C MET A 297 -16.44 0.76 -6.33
N ILE A 298 -17.68 1.22 -6.62
CA ILE A 298 -18.72 1.38 -5.61
C ILE A 298 -19.21 0.03 -5.08
N ILE A 299 -19.51 -0.92 -5.97
CA ILE A 299 -20.01 -2.25 -5.58
C ILE A 299 -18.94 -2.99 -4.75
N ALA A 300 -17.70 -2.95 -5.19
CA ALA A 300 -16.59 -3.57 -4.48
C ALA A 300 -16.32 -2.90 -3.12
N SER A 301 -16.46 -1.57 -3.01
CA SER A 301 -16.36 -0.88 -1.72
C SER A 301 -17.44 -1.37 -0.74
N ALA A 302 -18.70 -1.45 -1.17
CA ALA A 302 -19.79 -1.95 -0.34
C ALA A 302 -19.59 -3.43 0.05
N ALA A 303 -19.17 -4.26 -0.90
CA ALA A 303 -18.88 -5.67 -0.63
C ALA A 303 -17.71 -5.84 0.37
N TRP A 304 -16.70 -4.95 0.32
CA TRP A 304 -15.61 -4.98 1.28
C TRP A 304 -16.07 -4.69 2.70
N PHE A 305 -16.87 -3.65 2.92
CA PHE A 305 -17.45 -3.38 4.24
C PHE A 305 -18.32 -4.53 4.75
N ALA A 306 -19.09 -5.19 3.87
CA ALA A 306 -19.87 -6.37 4.23
C ALA A 306 -18.96 -7.54 4.65
N LEU A 307 -17.84 -7.76 3.97
CA LEU A 307 -16.88 -8.80 4.31
C LEU A 307 -16.12 -8.50 5.61
N ASP A 308 -15.77 -7.23 5.88
CA ASP A 308 -15.18 -6.82 7.15
C ASP A 308 -16.14 -7.12 8.32
N LEU A 309 -17.44 -6.90 8.12
CA LEU A 309 -18.45 -7.27 9.11
C LEU A 309 -18.54 -8.77 9.31
N VAL A 310 -18.58 -9.56 8.23
CA VAL A 310 -18.58 -11.04 8.31
C VAL A 310 -17.31 -11.53 9.02
N PHE A 311 -16.15 -10.95 8.73
CA PHE A 311 -14.89 -11.27 9.38
C PHE A 311 -14.95 -11.05 10.89
N ALA A 312 -15.56 -9.97 11.36
CA ALA A 312 -15.67 -9.66 12.77
C ALA A 312 -16.51 -10.70 13.56
N PHE A 313 -17.47 -11.36 12.92
CA PHE A 313 -18.28 -12.43 13.52
C PHE A 313 -17.66 -13.84 13.36
N THR A 314 -16.54 -13.95 12.66
CA THR A 314 -15.91 -15.23 12.38
C THR A 314 -14.94 -15.58 13.51
N SER A 315 -15.11 -16.74 14.13
CA SER A 315 -14.22 -17.25 15.19
C SER A 315 -13.32 -18.40 14.72
N ASN A 316 -13.62 -19.02 13.59
CA ASN A 316 -12.82 -20.09 13.02
C ASN A 316 -11.73 -19.53 12.09
N LEU A 317 -10.46 -19.92 12.32
CA LEU A 317 -9.31 -19.44 11.57
C LEU A 317 -9.44 -19.67 10.05
N TYR A 318 -9.89 -20.85 9.62
CA TYR A 318 -10.02 -21.19 8.20
C TYR A 318 -11.10 -20.34 7.51
N MET A 319 -12.22 -20.11 8.21
CA MET A 319 -13.27 -19.21 7.73
C MET A 319 -12.75 -17.77 7.69
N GLY A 320 -11.99 -17.34 8.70
CA GLY A 320 -11.33 -16.03 8.71
C GLY A 320 -10.39 -15.84 7.52
N MET A 321 -9.58 -16.86 7.18
CA MET A 321 -8.73 -16.87 6.00
C MET A 321 -9.53 -16.76 4.70
N LEU A 322 -10.63 -17.49 4.57
CA LEU A 322 -11.51 -17.42 3.40
C LEU A 322 -12.13 -16.03 3.24
N VAL A 323 -12.67 -15.47 4.33
CA VAL A 323 -13.29 -14.14 4.32
C VAL A 323 -12.25 -13.06 3.98
N LEU A 324 -11.05 -13.14 4.55
CA LEU A 324 -9.95 -12.20 4.22
C LEU A 324 -9.48 -12.34 2.77
N MET A 325 -9.45 -13.55 2.23
CA MET A 325 -9.14 -13.76 0.81
C MET A 325 -10.20 -13.08 -0.08
N LEU A 326 -11.48 -13.21 0.25
CA LEU A 326 -12.55 -12.51 -0.45
C LEU A 326 -12.46 -10.98 -0.25
N ALA A 327 -12.13 -10.52 0.96
CA ALA A 327 -11.93 -9.10 1.26
C ALA A 327 -10.76 -8.51 0.45
N GLY A 328 -9.63 -9.21 0.35
CA GLY A 328 -8.50 -8.81 -0.50
C GLY A 328 -8.85 -8.79 -1.99
N PHE A 329 -9.69 -9.74 -2.42
CA PHE A 329 -10.19 -9.77 -3.80
C PHE A 329 -11.03 -8.53 -4.11
N VAL A 330 -12.04 -8.22 -3.30
CA VAL A 330 -12.89 -7.05 -3.52
C VAL A 330 -12.16 -5.74 -3.26
N GLN A 331 -11.19 -5.71 -2.36
CA GLN A 331 -10.29 -4.56 -2.14
C GLN A 331 -9.57 -4.17 -3.44
N SER A 332 -9.00 -5.13 -4.14
CA SER A 332 -8.33 -4.87 -5.42
C SER A 332 -9.31 -4.48 -6.52
N LEU A 333 -10.53 -5.07 -6.53
CA LEU A 333 -11.63 -4.66 -7.42
C LEU A 333 -12.16 -3.25 -7.10
N CYS A 334 -11.95 -2.73 -5.89
CA CYS A 334 -12.26 -1.35 -5.54
C CYS A 334 -11.12 -0.41 -5.98
N MET A 335 -9.88 -0.68 -5.55
CA MET A 335 -8.75 0.23 -5.66
C MET A 335 -8.22 0.39 -7.10
N THR A 336 -8.23 -0.69 -7.90
CA THR A 336 -7.69 -0.64 -9.27
C THR A 336 -8.62 0.15 -10.21
N PRO A 337 -9.94 -0.13 -10.26
CA PRO A 337 -10.87 0.70 -11.03
C PRO A 337 -10.93 2.15 -10.53
N LEU A 338 -10.83 2.39 -9.22
CA LEU A 338 -10.77 3.74 -8.66
C LEU A 338 -9.61 4.54 -9.26
N ALA A 339 -8.42 3.95 -9.31
CA ALA A 339 -7.26 4.59 -9.94
C ALA A 339 -7.49 4.85 -11.43
N ALA A 340 -8.11 3.90 -12.14
CA ALA A 340 -8.42 4.04 -13.56
C ALA A 340 -9.44 5.17 -13.81
N VAL A 341 -10.51 5.25 -13.00
CA VAL A 341 -11.48 6.35 -13.05
C VAL A 341 -10.81 7.69 -12.86
N MET A 342 -9.97 7.81 -11.84
CA MET A 342 -9.26 9.07 -11.56
C MET A 342 -8.35 9.49 -12.71
N LEU A 343 -7.58 8.56 -13.28
CA LEU A 343 -6.69 8.86 -14.41
C LEU A 343 -7.47 9.26 -15.67
N ARG A 344 -8.54 8.52 -16.01
CA ARG A 344 -9.33 8.78 -17.22
C ARG A 344 -10.13 10.08 -17.14
N ALA A 345 -10.64 10.44 -15.94
CA ALA A 345 -11.42 11.65 -15.73
C ALA A 345 -10.54 12.92 -15.55
N THR A 346 -9.21 12.75 -15.47
CA THR A 346 -8.27 13.85 -15.25
C THR A 346 -7.57 14.22 -16.54
N ASP A 347 -7.47 15.51 -16.83
CA ASP A 347 -6.69 16.00 -17.96
C ASP A 347 -5.19 15.69 -17.77
N PRO A 348 -4.44 15.34 -18.83
CA PRO A 348 -3.03 14.95 -18.71
C PRO A 348 -2.16 15.94 -17.93
N ALA A 349 -2.43 17.25 -18.03
CA ALA A 349 -1.70 18.29 -17.31
C ALA A 349 -1.91 18.26 -15.78
N PHE A 350 -2.98 17.62 -15.31
CA PHE A 350 -3.34 17.51 -13.88
C PHE A 350 -3.11 16.11 -13.31
N HIS A 351 -2.70 15.10 -14.11
CA HIS A 351 -2.53 13.72 -13.63
C HIS A 351 -1.66 13.64 -12.38
N GLY A 352 -0.48 14.26 -12.38
CA GLY A 352 0.44 14.24 -11.23
C GLY A 352 -0.16 14.86 -9.97
N ARG A 353 -0.84 16.01 -10.12
CA ARG A 353 -1.46 16.74 -9.01
C ARG A 353 -2.64 15.99 -8.39
N VAL A 354 -3.50 15.40 -9.23
CA VAL A 354 -4.66 14.61 -8.78
C VAL A 354 -4.22 13.30 -8.13
N MET A 355 -3.20 12.63 -8.69
CA MET A 355 -2.62 11.44 -8.05
C MET A 355 -1.91 11.77 -6.74
N GLY A 356 -1.24 12.92 -6.64
CA GLY A 356 -0.68 13.44 -5.38
C GLY A 356 -1.78 13.69 -4.33
N MET A 357 -2.91 14.28 -4.73
CA MET A 357 -4.04 14.49 -3.84
C MET A 357 -4.68 13.15 -3.38
N ARG A 358 -4.71 12.13 -4.25
CA ARG A 358 -5.14 10.78 -3.86
C ARG A 358 -4.28 10.19 -2.73
N MET A 359 -2.96 10.50 -2.72
CA MET A 359 -2.09 10.05 -1.62
C MET A 359 -2.51 10.65 -0.27
N LEU A 360 -3.15 11.82 -0.25
CA LEU A 360 -3.73 12.37 0.98
C LEU A 360 -4.95 11.57 1.47
N ALA A 361 -5.69 10.90 0.58
CA ALA A 361 -6.79 10.03 0.99
C ALA A 361 -6.31 8.83 1.83
N ILE A 362 -5.03 8.43 1.72
CA ILE A 362 -4.41 7.39 2.55
C ILE A 362 -4.41 7.79 4.03
N TRP A 363 -4.44 9.09 4.34
CA TRP A 363 -4.54 9.59 5.72
C TRP A 363 -5.82 9.19 6.45
N GLY A 364 -6.85 8.76 5.73
CA GLY A 364 -7.98 8.08 6.33
C GLY A 364 -7.56 6.88 7.19
N LEU A 365 -6.52 6.12 6.78
CA LEU A 365 -6.09 4.92 7.49
C LEU A 365 -5.49 5.19 8.88
N PRO A 366 -4.48 6.07 9.06
CA PRO A 366 -4.02 6.42 10.41
C PRO A 366 -5.12 7.01 11.29
N ILE A 367 -6.00 7.84 10.74
CA ILE A 367 -7.14 8.41 11.48
C ILE A 367 -8.09 7.28 11.92
N GLY A 368 -8.46 6.39 11.00
CA GLY A 368 -9.32 5.24 11.30
C GLY A 368 -8.71 4.29 12.32
N LEU A 369 -7.41 4.02 12.21
CA LEU A 369 -6.69 3.19 13.19
C LEU A 369 -6.69 3.84 14.57
N LEU A 370 -6.29 5.10 14.69
CA LEU A 370 -6.24 5.81 15.98
C LEU A 370 -7.63 5.90 16.63
N ALA A 371 -8.69 6.07 15.82
CA ALA A 371 -10.05 6.05 16.32
C ALA A 371 -10.52 4.64 16.73
N SER A 372 -10.06 3.59 16.06
CA SER A 372 -10.46 2.21 16.35
C SER A 372 -9.90 1.67 17.66
N GLY A 373 -8.70 2.12 18.11
CA GLY A 373 -8.09 1.66 19.35
C GLY A 373 -8.98 1.87 20.59
N PRO A 374 -9.33 3.13 20.94
CA PRO A 374 -10.23 3.42 22.04
C PRO A 374 -11.63 2.78 21.88
N LEU A 375 -12.14 2.66 20.66
CA LEU A 375 -13.42 2.00 20.41
C LEU A 375 -13.34 0.50 20.72
N VAL A 376 -12.30 -0.19 20.27
CA VAL A 376 -12.11 -1.61 20.59
C VAL A 376 -11.95 -1.82 22.11
N GLU A 377 -11.28 -0.92 22.82
CA GLU A 377 -11.14 -1.00 24.28
C GLU A 377 -12.47 -0.75 25.01
N SER A 378 -13.33 0.16 24.51
CA SER A 378 -14.56 0.56 25.18
C SER A 378 -15.77 -0.32 24.86
N ILE A 379 -15.99 -0.66 23.59
CA ILE A 379 -17.16 -1.41 23.12
C ILE A 379 -16.83 -2.79 22.52
N GLY A 380 -15.54 -3.13 22.46
CA GLY A 380 -15.07 -4.40 21.92
C GLY A 380 -14.90 -4.42 20.40
N TYR A 381 -14.17 -5.43 19.92
CA TYR A 381 -13.77 -5.57 18.52
C TYR A 381 -14.98 -5.70 17.55
N VAL A 382 -15.93 -6.59 17.89
CA VAL A 382 -17.09 -6.87 17.04
C VAL A 382 -17.99 -5.64 16.90
N ALA A 383 -18.27 -4.94 17.99
CA ALA A 383 -19.09 -3.72 17.97
C ALA A 383 -18.38 -2.60 17.19
N THR A 384 -17.07 -2.45 17.34
CA THR A 384 -16.28 -1.48 16.56
C THR A 384 -16.33 -1.80 15.08
N ALA A 385 -16.15 -3.07 14.69
CA ALA A 385 -16.26 -3.52 13.30
C ALA A 385 -17.65 -3.25 12.72
N TRP A 386 -18.70 -3.49 13.52
CA TRP A 386 -20.08 -3.20 13.11
C TRP A 386 -20.28 -1.70 12.85
N VAL A 387 -19.82 -0.83 13.74
CA VAL A 387 -19.89 0.63 13.57
C VAL A 387 -19.17 1.09 12.29
N TYR A 388 -17.92 0.61 12.09
CA TYR A 388 -17.13 0.97 10.91
C TYR A 388 -17.77 0.47 9.62
N SER A 389 -18.20 -0.78 9.59
CA SER A 389 -18.80 -1.39 8.40
C SER A 389 -20.16 -0.77 8.07
N ALA A 390 -21.03 -0.54 9.08
CA ALA A 390 -22.32 0.10 8.88
C ALA A 390 -22.17 1.54 8.38
N LEU A 391 -21.28 2.32 9.01
CA LEU A 391 -20.96 3.69 8.57
C LEU A 391 -20.36 3.68 7.17
N GLY A 392 -19.47 2.75 6.88
CA GLY A 392 -18.86 2.55 5.55
C GLY A 392 -19.90 2.25 4.47
N LEU A 393 -20.85 1.34 4.76
CA LEU A 393 -21.95 0.99 3.84
C LEU A 393 -22.87 2.19 3.61
N ILE A 394 -23.29 2.88 4.67
CA ILE A 394 -24.18 4.06 4.59
C ILE A 394 -23.50 5.16 3.77
N LEU A 395 -22.25 5.48 4.05
CA LEU A 395 -21.52 6.52 3.33
C LEU A 395 -21.21 6.11 1.88
N THR A 396 -20.91 4.83 1.61
CA THR A 396 -20.76 4.33 0.23
C THR A 396 -22.05 4.51 -0.56
N LEU A 397 -23.21 4.18 0.04
CA LEU A 397 -24.51 4.39 -0.56
C LEU A 397 -24.80 5.88 -0.78
N ALA A 398 -24.52 6.72 0.21
CA ALA A 398 -24.64 8.18 0.08
C ALA A 398 -23.79 8.74 -1.07
N ILE A 399 -22.54 8.31 -1.21
CA ILE A 399 -21.65 8.67 -2.32
C ILE A 399 -22.25 8.21 -3.65
N ALA A 400 -22.73 6.97 -3.72
CA ALA A 400 -23.33 6.41 -4.93
C ALA A 400 -24.60 7.15 -5.38
N LEU A 401 -25.42 7.60 -4.43
CA LEU A 401 -26.66 8.35 -4.69
C LEU A 401 -26.38 9.82 -5.02
N TYR A 402 -25.50 10.48 -4.26
CA TYR A 402 -25.20 11.90 -4.43
C TYR A 402 -24.55 12.20 -5.79
N TRP A 403 -23.57 11.37 -6.19
CA TRP A 403 -22.88 11.51 -7.48
C TRP A 403 -23.40 10.53 -8.54
N ARG A 404 -24.65 10.05 -8.41
CA ARG A 404 -25.23 9.04 -9.32
C ARG A 404 -25.05 9.39 -10.80
N ASN A 405 -25.33 10.66 -11.18
CA ASN A 405 -25.27 11.12 -12.56
C ASN A 405 -23.84 11.03 -13.14
N ALA A 406 -22.80 11.22 -12.32
CA ALA A 406 -21.42 11.11 -12.74
C ALA A 406 -20.88 9.67 -12.69
N LEU A 407 -21.27 8.89 -11.67
CA LEU A 407 -20.74 7.54 -11.44
C LEU A 407 -21.45 6.46 -12.26
N TRP A 408 -22.73 6.68 -12.65
CA TRP A 408 -23.57 5.70 -13.37
C TRP A 408 -23.83 6.07 -14.82
N ASP A 409 -23.40 7.25 -15.29
CA ASP A 409 -23.58 7.69 -16.68
C ASP A 409 -22.84 6.78 -17.67
N LYS A 410 -23.60 6.36 -18.71
CA LYS A 410 -23.08 5.47 -19.79
C LYS A 410 -22.06 6.16 -20.70
N HIS A 411 -22.14 7.46 -20.84
CA HIS A 411 -21.35 8.25 -21.77
C HIS A 411 -20.15 8.95 -21.13
N SER A 412 -19.94 8.80 -19.82
CA SER A 412 -18.77 9.34 -19.14
C SER A 412 -17.50 8.63 -19.66
N VAL A 413 -16.49 9.40 -20.05
CA VAL A 413 -15.17 8.92 -20.50
C VAL A 413 -14.53 7.97 -19.47
N ALA A 414 -14.86 8.13 -18.20
CA ALA A 414 -14.37 7.29 -17.11
C ALA A 414 -15.05 5.92 -17.02
N ASN A 415 -16.16 5.71 -17.71
CA ASN A 415 -16.97 4.49 -17.65
C ASN A 415 -16.72 3.51 -18.78
N ASN A 416 -15.74 3.75 -19.66
CA ASN A 416 -15.31 2.77 -20.64
C ASN A 416 -14.82 1.51 -19.92
N ALA A 417 -15.16 0.33 -20.44
CA ALA A 417 -14.79 -0.96 -19.87
C ALA A 417 -13.29 -1.03 -19.53
N LEU A 418 -12.98 -1.67 -18.40
CA LEU A 418 -11.61 -1.96 -17.97
C LEU A 418 -10.89 -2.86 -18.97
#